data_bf5a587aff74d5dbe41a81f78387fdec
#
_entry.id   bf5a587aff74d5dbe41a81f78387fdec
#
_cell.length_a   1.000
_cell.length_b   1.000
_cell.length_c   1.000
_cell.angle_alpha   90.00
_cell.angle_beta   90.00
_cell.angle_gamma   90.00
#
_symmetry.space_group_name_H-M   'P 1'
#
loop_
_entity.id
_entity.type
_entity.pdbx_description
1 polymer ?
#
loop_
_entity_poly.entity_id
_entity_poly.type
_entity_poly.pdbx_seq_one_letter_code
_entity_poly.pdbx_strand_id
1 'polypeptide(L)'
;MSACCTPGRACTGGVSATDVLPIPAVRRAATTTVDASRMVELPGSTFRMGDAFGEGYHADREGPVREVTVAPFAIDTTAVTNADWAAFADATGYRTDAERHGSSYVFHLLVHPKAAERHILGRVPGAPWWLGVAGAAWDAPEGPGSNVTDRADHPVVHISYDDALAYCDWTGTRLPTEAEWEYAARGGLDGARYPWGDDFTPGGREMCNTWLGRFPHRSERPGGRTGTVPVTAYEPNGYGLHNTSGNVWEWCADAFGPGERVIRGGSYLCHASYCNRYRVAARSHNTPDSSIGHGGFRRARDLKPLDPAEGRNTA
;
A
#
# COMPACT_ATOMS: atom_id res chain seq x y z
N MET A 1 -9.05 0.43 18.91
CA MET A 1 -8.16 -0.74 18.77
C MET A 1 -7.99 -1.04 17.29
N SER A 2 -7.05 -0.34 16.65
CA SER A 2 -6.81 -0.43 15.19
C SER A 2 -5.78 -1.50 14.80
N ALA A 3 -5.23 -2.24 15.75
CA ALA A 3 -4.16 -3.23 15.55
C ALA A 3 -4.55 -4.45 14.68
N CYS A 4 -5.80 -4.55 14.28
CA CYS A 4 -6.30 -5.74 13.59
C CYS A 4 -5.79 -5.90 12.15
N CYS A 5 -5.62 -4.80 11.43
CA CYS A 5 -5.23 -4.85 10.01
C CYS A 5 -3.72 -4.73 9.81
N THR A 6 -3.02 -4.04 10.71
CA THR A 6 -1.61 -3.69 10.53
C THR A 6 -0.89 -3.68 11.88
N PRO A 7 -0.29 -4.82 12.31
CA PRO A 7 0.53 -4.83 13.51
C PRO A 7 1.75 -3.90 13.34
N GLY A 8 1.91 -2.95 14.25
CA GLY A 8 3.08 -2.09 14.33
C GLY A 8 4.18 -2.69 15.20
N ARG A 9 5.44 -2.32 14.97
CA ARG A 9 6.59 -2.81 15.78
C ARG A 9 6.55 -2.41 17.25
N ALA A 10 5.90 -1.32 17.60
CA ALA A 10 5.78 -0.84 18.98
C ALA A 10 5.06 -1.82 19.94
N CYS A 11 4.49 -2.92 19.44
CA CYS A 11 3.80 -3.93 20.25
C CYS A 11 4.69 -5.03 20.82
N THR A 12 5.98 -5.07 20.47
CA THR A 12 6.93 -6.03 21.05
C THR A 12 7.78 -5.32 22.08
N GLY A 13 7.49 -5.56 23.38
CA GLY A 13 8.20 -4.92 24.50
C GLY A 13 9.71 -5.12 24.43
N GLY A 14 10.45 -4.02 24.53
CA GLY A 14 11.82 -4.00 25.04
C GLY A 14 12.93 -3.94 24.00
N VAL A 15 12.94 -2.95 23.10
CA VAL A 15 14.20 -2.46 22.51
C VAL A 15 14.30 -0.95 22.80
N SER A 16 15.42 -0.55 23.39
CA SER A 16 15.68 0.82 23.81
C SER A 16 15.65 1.77 22.60
N ALA A 17 15.09 2.96 22.78
CA ALA A 17 14.97 4.03 21.77
C ALA A 17 16.31 4.60 21.24
N THR A 18 17.45 3.91 21.46
CA THR A 18 18.79 4.34 21.08
C THR A 18 19.39 3.66 19.86
N ASP A 19 18.69 2.67 19.27
CA ASP A 19 19.17 1.94 18.08
C ASP A 19 18.38 2.29 16.80
N VAL A 20 18.06 3.56 16.59
CA VAL A 20 17.65 4.03 15.27
C VAL A 20 18.92 4.09 14.41
N LEU A 21 19.15 3.03 13.64
CA LEU A 21 20.21 3.06 12.64
C LEU A 21 19.88 4.16 11.62
N PRO A 22 20.84 5.05 11.29
CA PRO A 22 20.59 6.10 10.32
C PRO A 22 20.18 5.48 8.97
N ILE A 23 19.11 5.99 8.38
CA ILE A 23 18.72 5.63 7.02
C ILE A 23 19.91 5.94 6.12
N PRO A 24 20.49 4.95 5.39
CA PRO A 24 21.61 5.23 4.51
C PRO A 24 21.16 6.25 3.46
N ALA A 25 21.90 7.33 3.28
CA ALA A 25 21.65 8.27 2.20
C ALA A 25 21.75 7.53 0.86
N VAL A 26 20.59 7.29 0.23
CA VAL A 26 20.55 6.66 -1.09
C VAL A 26 21.16 7.64 -2.08
N ARG A 27 22.23 7.24 -2.79
CA ARG A 27 22.74 8.04 -3.90
C ARG A 27 21.65 8.15 -4.95
N ARG A 28 21.20 9.38 -5.23
CA ARG A 28 20.35 9.61 -6.42
C ARG A 28 21.02 8.96 -7.62
N ALA A 29 20.30 8.07 -8.30
CA ALA A 29 20.76 7.56 -9.56
C ALA A 29 20.98 8.75 -10.50
N ALA A 30 22.18 8.88 -11.08
CA ALA A 30 22.40 9.79 -12.17
C ALA A 30 21.48 9.34 -13.31
N THR A 31 20.34 10.01 -13.45
CA THR A 31 19.41 9.91 -14.61
C THR A 31 19.02 8.49 -15.03
N THR A 32 18.64 7.62 -14.10
CA THR A 32 17.77 6.51 -14.52
C THR A 32 16.40 7.15 -14.69
N THR A 33 15.96 7.33 -15.93
CA THR A 33 14.57 7.71 -16.26
C THR A 33 13.71 6.55 -15.78
N VAL A 34 13.31 6.60 -14.51
CA VAL A 34 12.27 5.68 -14.03
C VAL A 34 11.07 5.94 -14.94
N ASP A 35 10.54 4.87 -15.46
CA ASP A 35 9.51 4.88 -16.47
C ASP A 35 8.31 5.77 -16.04
N ALA A 36 8.36 7.04 -16.46
CA ALA A 36 7.28 8.00 -16.23
C ALA A 36 6.05 7.66 -17.08
N SER A 37 6.15 6.71 -18.01
CA SER A 37 5.03 6.26 -18.86
C SER A 37 3.94 5.54 -18.04
N ARG A 38 4.25 5.13 -16.81
CA ARG A 38 3.31 4.47 -15.90
C ARG A 38 2.54 5.46 -15.01
N MET A 39 2.83 6.75 -15.08
CA MET A 39 2.10 7.77 -14.32
C MET A 39 1.02 8.41 -15.20
N VAL A 40 -0.14 8.62 -14.59
CA VAL A 40 -1.21 9.47 -15.14
C VAL A 40 -1.12 10.85 -14.52
N GLU A 41 -1.25 11.88 -15.36
CA GLU A 41 -1.36 13.27 -14.92
C GLU A 41 -2.82 13.60 -14.62
N LEU A 42 -3.09 14.06 -13.41
CA LEU A 42 -4.40 14.43 -12.94
C LEU A 42 -4.46 15.96 -12.75
N PRO A 43 -5.53 16.62 -13.24
CA PRO A 43 -5.61 18.08 -13.22
C PRO A 43 -5.74 18.66 -11.81
N GLY A 44 -6.01 17.79 -10.81
CA GLY A 44 -6.44 18.25 -9.51
C GLY A 44 -7.85 18.87 -9.57
N SER A 45 -8.49 19.01 -8.44
CA SER A 45 -9.81 19.64 -8.31
C SER A 45 -10.19 19.75 -6.83
N THR A 46 -11.27 20.43 -6.54
CA THR A 46 -11.97 20.31 -5.27
C THR A 46 -12.92 19.11 -5.32
N PHE A 47 -12.86 18.25 -4.33
CA PHE A 47 -13.69 17.05 -4.22
C PHE A 47 -14.13 16.81 -2.76
N ARG A 48 -15.14 15.97 -2.57
CA ARG A 48 -15.62 15.56 -1.25
C ARG A 48 -14.83 14.38 -0.73
N MET A 49 -13.90 14.63 0.19
CA MET A 49 -13.07 13.64 0.85
C MET A 49 -13.76 13.07 2.09
N GLY A 50 -13.72 11.76 2.26
CA GLY A 50 -14.24 11.07 3.44
C GLY A 50 -15.44 10.19 3.18
N ASP A 51 -15.95 9.56 4.27
CA ASP A 51 -17.04 8.58 4.22
C ASP A 51 -18.41 9.26 4.16
N ALA A 52 -19.05 9.20 2.99
CA ALA A 52 -20.38 9.76 2.75
C ALA A 52 -21.53 8.83 3.23
N PHE A 53 -21.24 7.59 3.60
CA PHE A 53 -22.24 6.57 3.96
C PHE A 53 -22.30 6.26 5.45
N GLY A 54 -21.34 6.77 6.24
CA GLY A 54 -21.27 6.50 7.68
C GLY A 54 -20.88 5.04 8.00
N GLU A 55 -20.17 4.37 7.11
CA GLU A 55 -19.75 2.96 7.25
C GLU A 55 -18.36 2.82 7.85
N GLY A 56 -17.67 3.94 8.08
CA GLY A 56 -16.32 4.00 8.61
C GLY A 56 -16.21 3.66 10.08
N TYR A 57 -15.00 3.32 10.50
CA TYR A 57 -14.70 3.13 11.92
C TYR A 57 -14.33 4.47 12.56
N HIS A 58 -14.94 4.78 13.71
CA HIS A 58 -14.68 6.02 14.43
C HIS A 58 -13.18 6.25 14.72
N ALA A 59 -12.46 5.17 15.05
CA ALA A 59 -11.02 5.23 15.31
C ALA A 59 -10.19 5.59 14.07
N ASP A 60 -10.70 5.31 12.88
CA ASP A 60 -10.00 5.57 11.61
C ASP A 60 -10.20 7.01 11.10
N ARG A 61 -11.16 7.77 11.71
CA ARG A 61 -11.40 9.18 11.39
C ARG A 61 -11.70 9.42 9.89
N GLU A 62 -12.51 8.54 9.29
CA GLU A 62 -12.88 8.63 7.88
C GLU A 62 -13.85 9.80 7.59
N GLY A 63 -14.55 10.27 8.59
CA GLY A 63 -15.48 11.41 8.55
C GLY A 63 -15.05 12.56 9.48
N PRO A 64 -15.78 13.70 9.44
CA PRO A 64 -16.86 14.01 8.50
C PRO A 64 -16.35 14.22 7.06
N VAL A 65 -17.27 14.12 6.09
CA VAL A 65 -16.98 14.51 4.69
C VAL A 65 -16.62 15.99 4.65
N ARG A 66 -15.55 16.33 3.93
CA ARG A 66 -15.06 17.70 3.77
C ARG A 66 -14.65 17.97 2.34
N GLU A 67 -14.78 19.20 1.90
CA GLU A 67 -14.22 19.65 0.63
C GLU A 67 -12.70 19.82 0.78
N VAL A 68 -11.97 19.23 -0.15
CA VAL A 68 -10.50 19.30 -0.22
C VAL A 68 -10.10 19.63 -1.64
N THR A 69 -9.22 20.63 -1.79
CA THR A 69 -8.64 20.98 -3.10
C THR A 69 -7.28 20.32 -3.24
N VAL A 70 -7.10 19.61 -4.33
CA VAL A 70 -5.84 18.98 -4.73
C VAL A 70 -5.29 19.71 -5.94
N ALA A 71 -4.01 20.10 -5.89
CA ALA A 71 -3.31 20.69 -7.03
C ALA A 71 -3.07 19.63 -8.13
N PRO A 72 -2.76 20.04 -9.38
CA PRO A 72 -2.34 19.10 -10.42
C PRO A 72 -1.12 18.29 -10.00
N PHE A 73 -1.15 16.97 -10.23
CA PHE A 73 -0.07 16.04 -9.90
C PHE A 73 -0.08 14.83 -10.83
N ALA A 74 1.02 14.08 -10.86
CA ALA A 74 1.06 12.78 -11.51
C ALA A 74 1.14 11.67 -10.45
N ILE A 75 0.51 10.52 -10.73
CA ILE A 75 0.48 9.36 -9.84
C ILE A 75 0.64 8.08 -10.64
N ASP A 76 1.34 7.09 -10.09
CA ASP A 76 1.45 5.77 -10.71
C ASP A 76 0.07 5.12 -10.90
N THR A 77 -0.17 4.57 -12.08
CA THR A 77 -1.40 3.82 -12.38
C THR A 77 -1.49 2.52 -11.60
N THR A 78 -0.38 1.98 -11.12
CA THR A 78 -0.28 0.75 -10.32
C THR A 78 0.60 0.96 -9.08
N ALA A 79 0.51 0.07 -8.12
CA ALA A 79 1.51 -0.02 -7.05
C ALA A 79 2.89 -0.37 -7.64
N VAL A 80 3.97 -0.04 -6.91
CA VAL A 80 5.35 -0.45 -7.24
C VAL A 80 5.43 -1.97 -7.20
N THR A 81 6.01 -2.57 -8.26
CA THR A 81 6.08 -4.03 -8.42
C THR A 81 7.33 -4.64 -7.78
N ASN A 82 7.35 -5.97 -7.63
CA ASN A 82 8.55 -6.70 -7.23
C ASN A 82 9.72 -6.47 -8.20
N ALA A 83 9.45 -6.39 -9.51
CA ALA A 83 10.47 -6.10 -10.52
C ALA A 83 11.06 -4.70 -10.36
N ASP A 84 10.21 -3.70 -10.12
CA ASP A 84 10.65 -2.32 -9.89
C ASP A 84 11.53 -2.21 -8.63
N TRP A 85 11.10 -2.88 -7.56
CA TRP A 85 11.85 -2.88 -6.30
C TRP A 85 13.18 -3.62 -6.43
N ALA A 86 13.21 -4.77 -7.12
CA ALA A 86 14.44 -5.51 -7.36
C ALA A 86 15.47 -4.65 -8.11
N ALA A 87 15.03 -3.90 -9.13
CA ALA A 87 15.91 -2.98 -9.86
C ALA A 87 16.50 -1.88 -8.94
N PHE A 88 15.71 -1.36 -7.99
CA PHE A 88 16.19 -0.42 -6.99
C PHE A 88 17.21 -1.06 -6.04
N ALA A 89 16.88 -2.22 -5.48
CA ALA A 89 17.75 -2.93 -4.55
C ALA A 89 19.10 -3.30 -5.20
N ASP A 90 19.06 -3.80 -6.43
CA ASP A 90 20.25 -4.17 -7.21
C ASP A 90 21.13 -2.94 -7.53
N ALA A 91 20.50 -1.82 -7.91
CA ALA A 91 21.23 -0.60 -8.27
C ALA A 91 21.87 0.12 -7.07
N THR A 92 21.30 -0.04 -5.87
CA THR A 92 21.68 0.74 -4.69
C THR A 92 22.29 -0.07 -3.55
N GLY A 93 22.06 -1.38 -3.54
CA GLY A 93 22.38 -2.23 -2.38
C GLY A 93 21.50 -1.92 -1.15
N TYR A 94 20.34 -1.27 -1.37
CA TYR A 94 19.43 -0.91 -0.27
C TYR A 94 18.93 -2.15 0.46
N ARG A 95 18.91 -2.07 1.79
CA ARG A 95 18.32 -3.09 2.65
C ARG A 95 17.10 -2.52 3.37
N THR A 96 15.99 -3.21 3.24
CA THR A 96 14.70 -2.83 3.85
C THR A 96 14.73 -2.93 5.38
N ASP A 97 13.76 -2.28 6.04
CA ASP A 97 13.56 -2.44 7.48
C ASP A 97 13.29 -3.90 7.85
N ALA A 98 12.54 -4.63 7.04
CA ALA A 98 12.33 -6.06 7.22
C ALA A 98 13.65 -6.84 7.27
N GLU A 99 14.58 -6.56 6.35
CA GLU A 99 15.90 -7.18 6.30
C GLU A 99 16.82 -6.72 7.44
N ARG A 100 16.78 -5.43 7.82
CA ARG A 100 17.56 -4.88 8.92
C ARG A 100 17.15 -5.46 10.28
N HIS A 101 15.83 -5.60 10.47
CA HIS A 101 15.27 -6.21 11.66
C HIS A 101 15.30 -7.74 11.65
N GLY A 102 15.59 -8.34 10.49
CA GLY A 102 15.64 -9.78 10.28
C GLY A 102 14.29 -10.48 10.36
N SER A 103 13.17 -9.75 10.30
CA SER A 103 11.82 -10.33 10.37
C SER A 103 10.75 -9.38 9.88
N SER A 104 9.61 -9.93 9.47
CA SER A 104 8.40 -9.18 9.15
C SER A 104 7.15 -9.99 9.49
N TYR A 105 5.95 -9.38 9.33
CA TYR A 105 4.69 -10.05 9.63
C TYR A 105 4.09 -10.71 8.40
N VAL A 106 3.81 -12.01 8.54
CA VAL A 106 3.22 -12.85 7.49
C VAL A 106 1.86 -13.38 7.96
N PHE A 107 0.87 -13.36 7.07
CA PHE A 107 -0.44 -13.97 7.36
C PHE A 107 -0.29 -15.49 7.49
N HIS A 108 -0.88 -16.09 8.52
CA HIS A 108 -0.61 -17.46 8.95
C HIS A 108 -0.84 -18.54 7.88
N LEU A 109 -1.79 -18.34 6.95
CA LEU A 109 -2.05 -19.26 5.85
C LEU A 109 -1.06 -19.13 4.69
N LEU A 110 -0.22 -18.10 4.69
CA LEU A 110 0.78 -17.86 3.65
C LEU A 110 2.19 -18.31 4.06
N VAL A 111 2.44 -18.51 5.36
CA VAL A 111 3.79 -18.87 5.83
C VAL A 111 4.29 -20.09 5.08
N HIS A 112 5.46 -19.95 4.45
CA HIS A 112 6.07 -21.05 3.71
C HIS A 112 6.37 -22.24 4.63
N PRO A 113 6.14 -23.50 4.21
CA PRO A 113 6.34 -24.68 5.08
C PRO A 113 7.71 -24.74 5.75
N LYS A 114 8.79 -24.39 5.03
CA LYS A 114 10.15 -24.34 5.60
C LYS A 114 10.28 -23.26 6.70
N ALA A 115 9.59 -22.14 6.54
CA ALA A 115 9.56 -21.10 7.55
C ALA A 115 8.72 -21.49 8.77
N ALA A 116 7.62 -22.21 8.56
CA ALA A 116 6.73 -22.66 9.63
C ALA A 116 7.41 -23.56 10.67
N GLU A 117 8.45 -24.29 10.28
CA GLU A 117 9.15 -25.22 11.15
C GLU A 117 10.02 -24.54 12.23
N ARG A 118 10.72 -23.43 11.88
CA ARG A 118 11.79 -22.88 12.73
C ARG A 118 11.88 -21.36 12.77
N HIS A 119 11.09 -20.65 11.99
CA HIS A 119 11.24 -19.20 11.79
C HIS A 119 10.09 -18.37 12.36
N ILE A 120 9.10 -19.00 13.00
CA ILE A 120 8.01 -18.28 13.65
C ILE A 120 8.51 -17.73 14.98
N LEU A 121 8.49 -16.40 15.13
CA LEU A 121 8.89 -15.68 16.34
C LEU A 121 7.73 -15.51 17.34
N GLY A 122 6.48 -15.57 16.86
CA GLY A 122 5.29 -15.41 17.68
C GLY A 122 4.09 -14.94 16.89
N ARG A 123 2.97 -14.75 17.63
CA ARG A 123 1.71 -14.22 17.09
C ARG A 123 1.49 -12.82 17.60
N VAL A 124 0.85 -11.99 16.78
CA VAL A 124 0.51 -10.62 17.18
C VAL A 124 -0.65 -10.65 18.18
N PRO A 125 -0.51 -10.06 19.38
CA PRO A 125 -1.61 -9.92 20.34
C PRO A 125 -2.79 -9.17 19.72
N GLY A 126 -4.01 -9.72 19.85
CA GLY A 126 -5.23 -9.13 19.27
C GLY A 126 -5.45 -9.38 17.77
N ALA A 127 -4.44 -9.90 17.07
CA ALA A 127 -4.52 -10.28 15.66
C ALA A 127 -3.72 -11.58 15.39
N PRO A 128 -4.14 -12.72 15.97
CA PRO A 128 -3.34 -13.96 16.04
C PRO A 128 -3.10 -14.63 14.66
N TRP A 129 -3.74 -14.16 13.62
CA TRP A 129 -3.47 -14.57 12.24
C TRP A 129 -2.22 -13.93 11.64
N TRP A 130 -1.62 -12.93 12.30
CA TRP A 130 -0.32 -12.39 11.95
C TRP A 130 0.77 -13.07 12.75
N LEU A 131 1.74 -13.64 12.03
CA LEU A 131 2.93 -14.27 12.60
C LEU A 131 4.14 -13.39 12.31
N GLY A 132 4.93 -13.10 13.33
CA GLY A 132 6.29 -12.61 13.15
C GLY A 132 7.14 -13.76 12.58
N VAL A 133 7.73 -13.57 11.40
CA VAL A 133 8.52 -14.60 10.72
C VAL A 133 9.93 -14.10 10.47
N ALA A 134 10.92 -14.78 11.06
CA ALA A 134 12.32 -14.48 10.82
C ALA A 134 12.68 -14.74 9.35
N GLY A 135 13.39 -13.80 8.73
CA GLY A 135 13.80 -13.86 7.33
C GLY A 135 12.67 -13.59 6.33
N ALA A 136 11.49 -13.13 6.77
CA ALA A 136 10.49 -12.61 5.85
C ALA A 136 10.85 -11.19 5.42
N ALA A 137 10.89 -10.96 4.10
CA ALA A 137 11.23 -9.70 3.47
C ALA A 137 10.60 -9.64 2.06
N TRP A 138 10.86 -8.58 1.30
CA TRP A 138 10.30 -8.38 -0.03
C TRP A 138 10.59 -9.51 -1.02
N ASP A 139 11.76 -10.14 -0.96
CA ASP A 139 12.22 -11.23 -1.83
C ASP A 139 11.85 -12.63 -1.31
N ALA A 140 11.44 -12.72 -0.04
CA ALA A 140 10.97 -13.93 0.62
C ALA A 140 9.68 -13.65 1.43
N PRO A 141 8.57 -13.26 0.78
CA PRO A 141 7.41 -12.67 1.45
C PRO A 141 6.64 -13.63 2.36
N GLU A 142 6.74 -14.93 2.16
CA GLU A 142 6.15 -15.94 3.04
C GLU A 142 7.21 -16.54 4.02
N GLY A 143 8.36 -15.89 4.13
CA GLY A 143 9.52 -16.32 4.92
C GLY A 143 10.47 -17.24 4.16
N PRO A 144 11.52 -17.76 4.84
CA PRO A 144 12.56 -18.58 4.22
C PRO A 144 12.03 -19.76 3.40
N GLY A 145 12.47 -19.83 2.15
CA GLY A 145 12.03 -20.82 1.17
C GLY A 145 11.01 -20.31 0.17
N SER A 146 10.37 -19.19 0.43
CA SER A 146 9.57 -18.47 -0.57
C SER A 146 10.44 -17.57 -1.45
N ASN A 147 9.89 -17.10 -2.57
CA ASN A 147 10.51 -16.13 -3.47
C ASN A 147 9.44 -15.39 -4.29
N VAL A 148 9.88 -14.40 -5.07
CA VAL A 148 9.02 -13.58 -5.95
C VAL A 148 9.23 -13.83 -7.43
N THR A 149 9.91 -14.92 -7.80
CA THR A 149 10.31 -15.22 -9.19
C THR A 149 9.11 -15.23 -10.15
N ASP A 150 8.00 -15.83 -9.73
CA ASP A 150 6.77 -15.94 -10.53
C ASP A 150 5.80 -14.77 -10.28
N ARG A 151 6.25 -13.72 -9.59
CA ARG A 151 5.43 -12.59 -9.13
C ARG A 151 6.10 -11.24 -9.41
N ALA A 152 6.86 -11.16 -10.50
CA ALA A 152 7.58 -9.94 -10.89
C ALA A 152 6.65 -8.73 -11.05
N ASP A 153 5.42 -8.95 -11.54
CA ASP A 153 4.36 -7.97 -11.79
C ASP A 153 3.37 -7.82 -10.62
N HIS A 154 3.58 -8.51 -9.49
CA HIS A 154 2.82 -8.28 -8.28
C HIS A 154 3.36 -7.06 -7.50
N PRO A 155 2.54 -6.41 -6.65
CA PRO A 155 3.04 -5.34 -5.80
C PRO A 155 4.11 -5.87 -4.86
N VAL A 156 5.16 -5.08 -4.66
CA VAL A 156 6.14 -5.36 -3.62
C VAL A 156 5.47 -5.20 -2.24
N VAL A 157 5.79 -6.13 -1.33
CA VAL A 157 5.27 -6.13 0.05
C VAL A 157 6.42 -6.20 1.06
N HIS A 158 6.10 -6.11 2.34
CA HIS A 158 7.09 -5.99 3.43
C HIS A 158 7.93 -4.71 3.34
N ILE A 159 7.35 -3.67 2.79
CA ILE A 159 7.94 -2.35 2.62
C ILE A 159 7.42 -1.44 3.73
N SER A 160 8.32 -0.85 4.50
CA SER A 160 8.01 0.18 5.47
C SER A 160 7.76 1.54 4.79
N TYR A 161 7.28 2.52 5.57
CA TYR A 161 7.18 3.90 5.07
C TYR A 161 8.56 4.48 4.72
N ASP A 162 9.56 4.20 5.55
CA ASP A 162 10.92 4.67 5.35
C ASP A 162 11.57 4.01 4.12
N ASP A 163 11.30 2.73 3.88
CA ASP A 163 11.69 2.03 2.65
C ASP A 163 11.07 2.67 1.40
N ALA A 164 9.77 2.99 1.46
CA ALA A 164 9.06 3.64 0.36
C ALA A 164 9.61 5.03 0.05
N LEU A 165 9.99 5.81 1.09
CA LEU A 165 10.66 7.10 0.90
C LEU A 165 12.02 6.95 0.21
N ALA A 166 12.82 5.96 0.60
CA ALA A 166 14.12 5.70 -0.04
C ALA A 166 13.97 5.37 -1.53
N TYR A 167 12.95 4.59 -1.90
CA TYR A 167 12.61 4.33 -3.31
C TYR A 167 12.18 5.61 -4.03
N CYS A 168 11.33 6.41 -3.41
CA CYS A 168 10.89 7.69 -3.97
C CYS A 168 12.05 8.66 -4.21
N ASP A 169 12.99 8.75 -3.27
CA ASP A 169 14.20 9.56 -3.40
C ASP A 169 15.06 9.09 -4.58
N TRP A 170 15.25 7.78 -4.74
CA TRP A 170 16.00 7.21 -5.86
C TRP A 170 15.38 7.55 -7.20
N THR A 171 14.04 7.53 -7.28
CA THR A 171 13.29 7.79 -8.52
C THR A 171 13.02 9.26 -8.78
N GLY A 172 13.35 10.16 -7.84
CA GLY A 172 13.00 11.59 -7.92
C GLY A 172 11.50 11.87 -7.85
N THR A 173 10.77 11.02 -7.13
CA THR A 173 9.32 11.10 -6.90
C THR A 173 9.03 11.29 -5.41
N ARG A 174 7.77 11.18 -5.00
CA ARG A 174 7.32 11.20 -3.62
C ARG A 174 6.17 10.21 -3.40
N LEU A 175 5.80 9.99 -2.16
CA LEU A 175 4.51 9.35 -1.86
C LEU A 175 3.36 10.36 -2.17
N PRO A 176 2.18 9.89 -2.56
CA PRO A 176 0.99 10.73 -2.64
C PRO A 176 0.61 11.22 -1.25
N THR A 177 0.08 12.42 -1.14
CA THR A 177 -0.69 12.81 0.04
C THR A 177 -1.95 11.97 0.14
N GLU A 178 -2.52 11.86 1.33
CA GLU A 178 -3.77 11.12 1.53
C GLU A 178 -4.91 11.69 0.67
N ALA A 179 -4.97 13.01 0.51
CA ALA A 179 -5.96 13.67 -0.32
C ALA A 179 -5.75 13.37 -1.81
N GLU A 180 -4.52 13.38 -2.30
CA GLU A 180 -4.19 12.99 -3.69
C GLU A 180 -4.53 11.54 -3.95
N TRP A 181 -4.20 10.65 -2.99
CA TRP A 181 -4.52 9.24 -3.11
C TRP A 181 -6.03 9.01 -3.22
N GLU A 182 -6.84 9.64 -2.32
CA GLU A 182 -8.30 9.48 -2.35
C GLU A 182 -8.91 10.08 -3.60
N TYR A 183 -8.47 11.29 -4.02
CA TYR A 183 -8.89 11.91 -5.27
C TYR A 183 -8.66 11.00 -6.47
N ALA A 184 -7.45 10.46 -6.59
CA ALA A 184 -7.08 9.55 -7.67
C ALA A 184 -7.86 8.22 -7.61
N ALA A 185 -8.02 7.64 -6.41
CA ALA A 185 -8.74 6.39 -6.20
C ALA A 185 -10.22 6.50 -6.54
N ARG A 186 -10.85 7.67 -6.37
CA ARG A 186 -12.25 7.91 -6.75
C ARG A 186 -12.47 7.85 -8.26
N GLY A 187 -11.46 8.04 -9.09
CA GLY A 187 -11.58 7.93 -10.54
C GLY A 187 -12.63 8.84 -11.16
N GLY A 188 -12.91 10.02 -10.54
CA GLY A 188 -13.94 10.95 -10.96
C GLY A 188 -15.35 10.70 -10.38
N LEU A 189 -15.54 9.64 -9.58
CA LEU A 189 -16.81 9.34 -8.92
C LEU A 189 -16.88 10.01 -7.54
N ASP A 190 -17.45 11.20 -7.48
CA ASP A 190 -17.55 11.96 -6.24
C ASP A 190 -18.48 11.28 -5.22
N GLY A 191 -17.97 11.02 -4.02
CA GLY A 191 -18.71 10.44 -2.91
C GLY A 191 -19.04 8.96 -3.02
N ALA A 192 -18.64 8.25 -4.10
CA ALA A 192 -18.89 6.82 -4.26
C ALA A 192 -18.15 5.96 -3.20
N ARG A 193 -18.71 4.78 -2.89
CA ARG A 193 -18.09 3.80 -1.97
C ARG A 193 -16.79 3.22 -2.50
N TYR A 194 -16.79 2.86 -3.80
CA TYR A 194 -15.70 2.14 -4.46
C TYR A 194 -15.24 2.89 -5.72
N PRO A 195 -14.07 2.58 -6.25
CA PRO A 195 -13.57 3.18 -7.49
C PRO A 195 -14.45 2.97 -8.73
N TRP A 196 -15.43 2.07 -8.64
CA TRP A 196 -16.36 1.69 -9.71
C TRP A 196 -17.84 2.00 -9.39
N GLY A 197 -18.16 2.62 -8.26
CA GLY A 197 -19.51 2.98 -7.83
C GLY A 197 -19.88 2.44 -6.46
N ASP A 198 -21.17 2.19 -6.21
CA ASP A 198 -21.67 1.87 -4.87
C ASP A 198 -22.00 0.38 -4.67
N ASP A 199 -22.11 -0.40 -5.75
CA ASP A 199 -22.28 -1.85 -5.67
C ASP A 199 -20.91 -2.53 -5.62
N PHE A 200 -20.67 -3.35 -4.59
CA PHE A 200 -19.39 -4.05 -4.41
C PHE A 200 -19.14 -5.09 -5.52
N THR A 201 -20.19 -5.75 -5.99
CA THR A 201 -20.12 -6.80 -7.02
C THR A 201 -21.09 -6.56 -8.15
N PRO A 202 -20.92 -5.49 -8.96
CA PRO A 202 -21.86 -5.13 -10.00
C PRO A 202 -22.07 -6.28 -10.99
N GLY A 203 -23.33 -6.72 -11.11
CA GLY A 203 -23.66 -7.88 -11.92
C GLY A 203 -23.03 -9.21 -11.47
N GLY A 204 -22.64 -9.32 -10.20
CA GLY A 204 -21.96 -10.50 -9.64
C GLY A 204 -20.48 -10.59 -9.98
N ARG A 205 -19.89 -9.55 -10.59
CA ARG A 205 -18.48 -9.52 -10.99
C ARG A 205 -17.59 -9.07 -9.81
N GLU A 206 -16.53 -9.81 -9.58
CA GLU A 206 -15.48 -9.42 -8.64
C GLU A 206 -14.67 -8.24 -9.21
N MET A 207 -14.55 -7.15 -8.45
CA MET A 207 -13.94 -5.91 -8.90
C MET A 207 -12.58 -5.63 -8.25
N CYS A 208 -12.20 -6.35 -7.20
CA CYS A 208 -10.96 -6.14 -6.49
C CYS A 208 -10.48 -7.41 -5.76
N ASN A 209 -9.20 -7.45 -5.44
CA ASN A 209 -8.61 -8.53 -4.66
C ASN A 209 -8.82 -8.31 -3.17
N THR A 210 -9.89 -8.91 -2.61
CA THR A 210 -10.18 -8.96 -1.18
C THR A 210 -10.35 -10.41 -0.72
N TRP A 211 -10.52 -10.64 0.57
CA TRP A 211 -10.73 -11.98 1.09
C TRP A 211 -12.10 -12.55 0.64
N LEU A 212 -12.09 -13.78 0.18
CA LEU A 212 -13.30 -14.58 -0.06
C LEU A 212 -13.34 -15.77 0.89
N GLY A 213 -14.48 -16.00 1.52
CA GLY A 213 -14.69 -17.13 2.42
C GLY A 213 -14.66 -16.75 3.91
N ARG A 214 -14.32 -17.71 4.77
CA ARG A 214 -14.38 -17.53 6.23
C ARG A 214 -13.06 -16.97 6.78
N PHE A 215 -12.98 -15.66 6.94
CA PHE A 215 -11.81 -14.99 7.53
C PHE A 215 -11.63 -15.36 9.02
N PRO A 216 -10.40 -15.58 9.50
CA PRO A 216 -9.12 -15.70 8.80
C PRO A 216 -8.75 -17.16 8.45
N HIS A 217 -9.70 -18.10 8.49
CA HIS A 217 -9.45 -19.52 8.57
C HIS A 217 -9.44 -20.23 7.21
N ARG A 218 -10.28 -19.81 6.28
CA ARG A 218 -10.47 -20.51 5.01
C ARG A 218 -10.74 -19.52 3.88
N SER A 219 -9.84 -19.52 2.89
CA SER A 219 -10.08 -18.83 1.62
C SER A 219 -10.92 -19.73 0.68
N GLU A 220 -11.91 -19.14 0.02
CA GLU A 220 -12.73 -19.76 -1.02
C GLU A 220 -12.30 -19.35 -2.42
N ARG A 221 -11.17 -18.66 -2.56
CA ARG A 221 -10.60 -18.37 -3.87
C ARG A 221 -10.21 -19.66 -4.58
N PRO A 222 -10.34 -19.71 -5.93
CA PRO A 222 -9.95 -20.88 -6.70
C PRO A 222 -8.54 -21.36 -6.35
N GLY A 223 -8.40 -22.66 -6.03
CA GLY A 223 -7.16 -23.26 -5.57
C GLY A 223 -6.74 -22.88 -4.14
N GLY A 224 -7.64 -22.27 -3.34
CA GLY A 224 -7.34 -21.81 -1.97
C GLY A 224 -6.35 -20.66 -1.91
N ARG A 225 -6.05 -20.05 -3.07
CA ARG A 225 -5.03 -18.99 -3.17
C ARG A 225 -5.49 -17.76 -2.40
N THR A 226 -4.61 -17.27 -1.55
CA THR A 226 -4.70 -15.98 -0.86
C THR A 226 -3.38 -15.26 -1.12
N GLY A 227 -3.37 -13.94 -1.06
CA GLY A 227 -2.18 -13.14 -1.30
C GLY A 227 -2.38 -12.12 -2.40
N THR A 228 -1.29 -11.52 -2.85
CA THR A 228 -1.29 -10.51 -3.90
C THR A 228 -1.64 -11.09 -5.26
N VAL A 229 -2.14 -10.25 -6.16
CA VAL A 229 -2.32 -10.53 -7.59
C VAL A 229 -1.52 -9.52 -8.41
N PRO A 230 -1.29 -9.74 -9.71
CA PRO A 230 -0.65 -8.75 -10.59
C PRO A 230 -1.25 -7.36 -10.42
N VAL A 231 -0.42 -6.33 -10.52
CA VAL A 231 -0.85 -4.93 -10.28
C VAL A 231 -1.91 -4.42 -11.26
N THR A 232 -2.15 -5.15 -12.34
CA THR A 232 -3.16 -4.85 -13.37
C THR A 232 -4.28 -5.88 -13.43
N ALA A 233 -4.46 -6.72 -12.39
CA ALA A 233 -5.37 -7.87 -12.42
C ALA A 233 -6.86 -7.50 -12.55
N TYR A 234 -7.25 -6.28 -12.21
CA TYR A 234 -8.62 -5.77 -12.30
C TYR A 234 -8.68 -4.54 -13.18
N GLU A 235 -9.88 -4.24 -13.71
CA GLU A 235 -10.11 -3.05 -14.52
C GLU A 235 -9.72 -1.77 -13.77
N PRO A 236 -9.11 -0.80 -14.45
CA PRO A 236 -8.76 0.47 -13.83
C PRO A 236 -10.01 1.32 -13.53
N ASN A 237 -9.87 2.26 -12.61
CA ASN A 237 -10.89 3.27 -12.39
C ASN A 237 -10.92 4.32 -13.52
N GLY A 238 -11.84 5.30 -13.42
CA GLY A 238 -12.01 6.33 -14.45
C GLY A 238 -10.80 7.24 -14.71
N TYR A 239 -9.79 7.20 -13.85
CA TYR A 239 -8.50 7.89 -14.03
C TYR A 239 -7.36 6.95 -14.45
N GLY A 240 -7.65 5.70 -14.73
CA GLY A 240 -6.68 4.72 -15.18
C GLY A 240 -5.88 4.05 -14.06
N LEU A 241 -6.27 4.20 -12.78
CA LEU A 241 -5.59 3.56 -11.67
C LEU A 241 -6.14 2.16 -11.40
N HIS A 242 -5.26 1.18 -11.27
CA HIS A 242 -5.58 -0.19 -10.89
C HIS A 242 -5.46 -0.42 -9.39
N ASN A 243 -6.27 -1.34 -8.86
CA ASN A 243 -6.17 -1.89 -7.51
C ASN A 243 -6.13 -0.85 -6.38
N THR A 244 -6.81 0.28 -6.54
CA THR A 244 -6.99 1.27 -5.46
C THR A 244 -7.99 0.80 -4.38
N SER A 245 -8.53 -0.41 -4.54
CA SER A 245 -9.29 -1.15 -3.53
C SER A 245 -8.78 -2.58 -3.49
N GLY A 246 -8.41 -3.05 -2.29
CA GLY A 246 -7.86 -4.39 -2.10
C GLY A 246 -6.40 -4.53 -2.56
N ASN A 247 -5.95 -5.73 -2.80
CA ASN A 247 -4.60 -6.16 -3.10
C ASN A 247 -3.60 -5.85 -1.98
N VAL A 248 -3.07 -4.61 -1.90
CA VAL A 248 -2.17 -4.19 -0.81
C VAL A 248 -2.57 -2.83 -0.26
N TRP A 249 -2.32 -2.61 1.03
CA TRP A 249 -2.31 -1.28 1.62
C TRP A 249 -1.21 -0.44 0.98
N GLU A 250 -1.47 0.86 0.83
CA GLU A 250 -0.55 1.79 0.22
C GLU A 250 -0.22 2.95 1.15
N TRP A 251 1.07 3.19 1.38
CA TRP A 251 1.56 4.30 2.17
C TRP A 251 1.24 5.65 1.54
N CYS A 252 0.79 6.60 2.39
CA CYS A 252 0.63 8.00 2.04
C CYS A 252 1.60 8.87 2.87
N ALA A 253 1.93 10.06 2.35
CA ALA A 253 2.88 10.98 2.98
C ALA A 253 2.43 11.50 4.34
N ASP A 254 1.10 11.52 4.60
CA ASP A 254 0.51 12.17 5.77
C ASP A 254 0.76 11.41 7.06
N ALA A 255 0.86 12.17 8.16
CA ALA A 255 0.78 11.62 9.50
C ALA A 255 -0.67 11.31 9.87
N PHE A 256 -0.90 10.15 10.47
CA PHE A 256 -2.18 9.81 11.08
C PHE A 256 -2.26 10.34 12.52
N GLY A 257 -1.17 10.23 13.24
CA GLY A 257 -0.96 10.68 14.59
C GLY A 257 0.54 10.75 14.91
N PRO A 258 0.92 11.05 16.15
CA PRO A 258 2.32 11.05 16.55
C PRO A 258 2.99 9.70 16.30
N GLY A 259 4.02 9.66 15.47
CA GLY A 259 4.76 8.44 15.12
C GLY A 259 4.01 7.45 14.20
N GLU A 260 2.90 7.86 13.57
CA GLU A 260 2.10 7.01 12.70
C GLU A 260 1.90 7.64 11.34
N ARG A 261 1.86 6.83 10.28
CA ARG A 261 1.65 7.22 8.89
C ARG A 261 0.38 6.60 8.32
N VAL A 262 -0.29 7.35 7.48
CA VAL A 262 -1.53 6.92 6.82
C VAL A 262 -1.23 5.82 5.80
N ILE A 263 -2.12 4.82 5.77
CA ILE A 263 -2.20 3.83 4.70
C ILE A 263 -3.63 3.77 4.16
N ARG A 264 -3.77 3.49 2.87
CA ARG A 264 -5.04 3.52 2.12
C ARG A 264 -5.26 2.26 1.29
N GLY A 265 -6.51 2.02 0.84
CA GLY A 265 -6.88 1.03 -0.16
C GLY A 265 -7.31 -0.33 0.39
N GLY A 266 -6.96 -0.69 1.60
CA GLY A 266 -7.22 -2.05 2.09
C GLY A 266 -6.29 -3.09 1.45
N SER A 267 -6.60 -4.37 1.57
CA SER A 267 -5.75 -5.43 1.04
C SER A 267 -6.54 -6.70 0.71
N TYR A 268 -5.84 -7.70 0.18
CA TYR A 268 -6.37 -9.05 -0.07
C TYR A 268 -6.91 -9.77 1.19
N LEU A 269 -6.67 -9.24 2.39
CA LEU A 269 -7.20 -9.77 3.65
C LEU A 269 -8.47 -9.05 4.12
N CYS A 270 -8.86 -7.94 3.51
CA CYS A 270 -10.06 -7.22 3.90
C CYS A 270 -11.32 -8.01 3.55
N HIS A 271 -12.24 -8.11 4.51
CA HIS A 271 -13.53 -8.80 4.35
C HIS A 271 -14.60 -8.11 5.20
N ALA A 272 -15.83 -8.05 4.71
CA ALA A 272 -16.93 -7.33 5.39
C ALA A 272 -17.18 -7.77 6.84
N SER A 273 -16.93 -9.05 7.17
CA SER A 273 -17.09 -9.57 8.55
C SER A 273 -16.00 -9.13 9.52
N TYR A 274 -14.90 -8.55 9.00
CA TYR A 274 -13.72 -8.22 9.79
C TYR A 274 -13.28 -6.77 9.60
N CYS A 275 -13.16 -6.34 8.34
CA CYS A 275 -12.62 -5.04 7.99
C CYS A 275 -13.11 -4.65 6.59
N ASN A 276 -14.05 -3.69 6.48
CA ASN A 276 -14.52 -3.18 5.20
C ASN A 276 -13.65 -2.02 4.66
N ARG A 277 -12.35 -2.04 4.96
CA ARG A 277 -11.41 -0.95 4.61
C ARG A 277 -10.93 -0.97 3.16
N TYR A 278 -11.65 -1.66 2.28
CA TYR A 278 -11.50 -1.60 0.82
C TYR A 278 -12.39 -0.53 0.17
N ARG A 279 -13.12 0.29 0.96
CA ARG A 279 -13.86 1.49 0.49
C ARG A 279 -12.87 2.61 0.20
N VAL A 280 -13.18 3.47 -0.79
CA VAL A 280 -12.27 4.56 -1.16
C VAL A 280 -12.00 5.52 0.00
N ALA A 281 -13.02 5.83 0.82
CA ALA A 281 -12.88 6.70 1.99
C ALA A 281 -12.10 6.05 3.14
N ALA A 282 -11.97 4.72 3.15
CA ALA A 282 -11.37 4.00 4.25
C ALA A 282 -9.87 4.31 4.40
N ARG A 283 -9.42 4.40 5.62
CA ARG A 283 -8.05 4.69 6.00
C ARG A 283 -7.62 3.84 7.21
N SER A 284 -6.33 3.68 7.37
CA SER A 284 -5.71 3.09 8.53
C SER A 284 -4.32 3.71 8.73
N HIS A 285 -3.54 3.17 9.64
CA HIS A 285 -2.21 3.70 9.96
C HIS A 285 -1.26 2.60 10.42
N ASN A 286 0.04 2.89 10.37
CA ASN A 286 1.06 2.09 11.00
C ASN A 286 2.28 2.95 11.37
N THR A 287 3.22 2.40 12.15
CA THR A 287 4.50 3.07 12.44
C THR A 287 5.40 3.07 11.20
N PRO A 288 6.25 4.10 11.00
CA PRO A 288 7.04 4.24 9.77
C PRO A 288 8.00 3.08 9.48
N ASP A 289 8.49 2.41 10.51
CA ASP A 289 9.40 1.26 10.45
C ASP A 289 8.70 -0.10 10.31
N SER A 290 7.37 -0.10 10.27
CA SER A 290 6.59 -1.35 10.18
C SER A 290 6.54 -1.90 8.77
N SER A 291 6.77 -3.21 8.66
CA SER A 291 6.69 -3.97 7.43
C SER A 291 5.76 -5.17 7.57
N ILE A 292 4.98 -5.48 6.52
CA ILE A 292 3.97 -6.53 6.57
C ILE A 292 3.65 -7.06 5.18
N GLY A 293 3.26 -8.34 5.08
CA GLY A 293 3.02 -9.06 3.82
C GLY A 293 1.84 -8.58 2.97
N HIS A 294 1.20 -7.48 3.33
CA HIS A 294 0.15 -6.84 2.53
C HIS A 294 0.27 -5.31 2.48
N GLY A 295 1.44 -4.78 2.78
CA GLY A 295 1.74 -3.34 2.74
C GLY A 295 2.76 -3.01 1.66
N GLY A 296 2.40 -2.09 0.77
CA GLY A 296 3.20 -1.59 -0.34
C GLY A 296 2.94 -0.10 -0.54
N PHE A 297 3.14 0.42 -1.76
CA PHE A 297 2.96 1.85 -2.07
C PHE A 297 2.87 2.10 -3.57
N ARG A 298 2.41 3.29 -3.95
CA ARG A 298 2.57 3.89 -5.28
C ARG A 298 3.21 5.26 -5.18
N ARG A 299 3.82 5.74 -6.27
CA ARG A 299 4.49 7.03 -6.30
C ARG A 299 3.57 8.13 -6.82
N ALA A 300 3.90 9.35 -6.42
CA ALA A 300 3.35 10.58 -7.01
C ALA A 300 4.49 11.54 -7.39
N ARG A 301 4.17 12.53 -8.20
CA ARG A 301 5.10 13.58 -8.62
C ARG A 301 4.35 14.89 -8.81
N ASP A 302 4.94 15.99 -8.37
CA ASP A 302 4.41 17.31 -8.67
C ASP A 302 4.52 17.59 -10.16
N LEU A 303 3.46 18.14 -10.74
CA LEU A 303 3.54 18.72 -12.08
C LEU A 303 4.15 20.11 -11.98
N LYS A 304 5.08 20.43 -12.88
CA LYS A 304 5.57 21.79 -12.98
C LYS A 304 4.38 22.70 -13.29
N PRO A 305 4.26 23.88 -12.64
CA PRO A 305 3.29 24.87 -13.06
C PRO A 305 3.45 25.10 -14.57
N LEU A 306 2.35 25.09 -15.32
CA LEU A 306 2.37 25.50 -16.71
C LEU A 306 2.96 26.92 -16.77
N ASP A 307 4.05 27.09 -17.52
CA ASP A 307 4.62 28.42 -17.73
C ASP A 307 3.57 29.27 -18.48
N PRO A 308 3.11 30.39 -17.92
CA PRO A 308 2.10 31.24 -18.59
C PRO A 308 2.51 31.71 -19.97
N ALA A 309 3.78 31.54 -20.36
CA ALA A 309 4.32 31.93 -21.65
C ALA A 309 4.05 30.91 -22.78
N GLU A 310 3.83 29.62 -22.49
CA GLU A 310 3.61 28.60 -23.53
C GLU A 310 2.18 28.59 -24.10
N GLY A 311 1.21 29.21 -23.39
CA GLY A 311 -0.20 29.28 -23.82
C GLY A 311 -0.51 30.39 -24.85
N ARG A 312 0.47 31.13 -25.38
CA ARG A 312 0.24 32.30 -26.27
C ARG A 312 0.61 32.11 -27.73
N ASN A 313 0.86 30.89 -28.18
CA ASN A 313 1.28 30.62 -29.59
C ASN A 313 0.38 29.62 -30.33
N THR A 314 -0.96 29.75 -30.16
CA THR A 314 -1.92 29.16 -31.11
C THR A 314 -3.10 30.10 -31.23
N ALA A 315 -2.96 31.11 -32.04
CA ALA A 315 -4.06 31.89 -32.63
C ALA A 315 -3.78 32.06 -34.12
#